data_b07ed482670296b6dc48b1e0a727dee9
#
_entry.id   b07ed482670296b6dc48b1e0a727dee9
#
_cell.length_a   1.000
_cell.length_b   1.000
_cell.length_c   1.000
_cell.angle_alpha   90.00
_cell.angle_beta   90.00
_cell.angle_gamma   90.00
#
_symmetry.space_group_name_H-M   'P 1'
#
loop_
_entity.id
_entity.type
_entity.pdbx_description
1 polymer ?
#
loop_
_entity_poly.entity_id
_entity_poly.type
_entity_poly.pdbx_seq_one_letter_code
_entity_poly.pdbx_strand_id
1 'polypeptide(L)'
;MQILVVCRPVRDGDQTEFRRLVPAEGAALRELKESGVLSNAWTPGRPGAVLMLEVGTEDDAAAIAAALPLAAAGLITTEVIPLHPMDL
;
A
#
# COMPACT_ATOMS: atom_id res chain seq x y z
N MET A 1 -7.11 -4.29 13.87
CA MET A 1 -5.65 -4.40 13.93
C MET A 1 -5.04 -3.40 12.97
N GLN A 2 -4.09 -2.62 13.44
CA GLN A 2 -3.39 -1.64 12.62
C GLN A 2 -2.17 -2.28 11.98
N ILE A 3 -2.07 -2.16 10.67
CA ILE A 3 -0.95 -2.71 9.92
C ILE A 3 -0.41 -1.64 8.98
N LEU A 4 0.88 -1.36 9.10
CA LEU A 4 1.56 -0.43 8.21
C LEU A 4 1.99 -1.17 6.96
N VAL A 5 1.76 -0.58 5.80
CA VAL A 5 2.24 -1.10 4.53
C VAL A 5 3.16 -0.06 3.92
N VAL A 6 4.41 -0.46 3.67
CA VAL A 6 5.39 0.41 3.02
C VAL A 6 5.54 -0.05 1.58
N CYS A 7 5.23 0.85 0.66
CA CYS A 7 5.29 0.59 -0.77
C CYS A 7 6.51 1.30 -1.36
N ARG A 8 7.35 0.53 -2.06
CA ARG A 8 8.57 1.06 -2.68
C ARG A 8 8.59 0.69 -4.16
N PRO A 9 8.87 1.65 -5.07
CA PRO A 9 9.06 1.31 -6.48
C PRO A 9 10.21 0.31 -6.65
N VAL A 10 10.03 -0.63 -7.57
CA VAL A 10 11.12 -1.54 -7.91
C VAL A 10 12.20 -0.78 -8.69
N ARG A 11 13.45 -1.20 -8.52
CA ARG A 11 14.56 -0.68 -9.28
C ARG A 11 14.42 -1.13 -10.73
N ASP A 12 14.66 -0.23 -11.67
CA ASP A 12 14.61 -0.51 -13.12
C ASP A 12 13.23 -0.98 -13.61
N GLY A 13 12.16 -0.57 -12.93
CA GLY A 13 10.81 -0.84 -13.39
C GLY A 13 10.46 -0.04 -14.65
N ASP A 14 9.47 -0.54 -15.41
CA ASP A 14 8.96 0.13 -16.60
C ASP A 14 8.21 1.41 -16.22
N GLN A 15 8.82 2.58 -16.48
CA GLN A 15 8.26 3.87 -16.11
C GLN A 15 6.99 4.21 -16.91
N THR A 16 6.90 3.75 -18.14
CA THR A 16 5.71 3.96 -18.96
C THR A 16 4.53 3.20 -18.38
N GLU A 17 4.74 1.95 -18.04
CA GLU A 17 3.71 1.10 -17.41
C GLU A 17 3.34 1.63 -16.03
N PHE A 18 4.30 2.09 -15.25
CA PHE A 18 4.05 2.69 -13.95
C PHE A 18 3.09 3.87 -14.07
N ARG A 19 3.39 4.82 -14.98
CA ARG A 19 2.54 6.00 -15.18
C ARG A 19 1.15 5.62 -15.67
N ARG A 20 1.07 4.61 -16.52
CA ARG A 20 -0.21 4.12 -17.04
C ARG A 20 -1.12 3.62 -15.91
N LEU A 21 -0.55 3.03 -14.88
CA LEU A 21 -1.29 2.41 -13.77
C LEU A 21 -1.58 3.37 -12.62
N VAL A 22 -0.96 4.56 -12.57
CA VAL A 22 -1.16 5.51 -11.47
C VAL A 22 -2.64 5.88 -11.25
N PRO A 23 -3.45 6.15 -12.28
CA PRO A 23 -4.87 6.43 -12.05
C PRO A 23 -5.62 5.25 -11.40
N ALA A 24 -5.34 4.03 -11.82
CA ALA A 24 -5.95 2.83 -11.24
C ALA A 24 -5.50 2.62 -9.79
N GLU A 25 -4.23 2.87 -9.51
CA GLU A 25 -3.70 2.81 -8.16
C GLU A 25 -4.41 3.80 -7.24
N GLY A 26 -4.55 5.05 -7.67
CA GLY A 26 -5.26 6.08 -6.92
C GLY A 26 -6.72 5.71 -6.67
N ALA A 27 -7.39 5.14 -7.68
CA ALA A 27 -8.78 4.69 -7.53
C ALA A 27 -8.90 3.57 -6.50
N ALA A 28 -7.98 2.60 -6.53
CA ALA A 28 -7.95 1.50 -5.58
C ALA A 28 -7.75 2.00 -4.13
N LEU A 29 -6.84 2.94 -3.93
CA LEU A 29 -6.58 3.53 -2.62
C LEU A 29 -7.80 4.31 -2.11
N ARG A 30 -8.46 5.08 -2.96
CA ARG A 30 -9.69 5.81 -2.58
C ARG A 30 -10.80 4.86 -2.18
N GLU A 31 -10.95 3.75 -2.88
CA GLU A 31 -11.94 2.72 -2.57
C GLU A 31 -11.68 2.09 -1.19
N LEU A 32 -10.42 1.80 -0.88
CA LEU A 32 -10.03 1.31 0.43
C LEU A 32 -10.31 2.34 1.53
N LYS A 33 -10.11 3.62 1.24
CA LYS A 33 -10.41 4.71 2.18
C LYS A 33 -11.92 4.79 2.43
N GLU A 34 -12.71 4.74 1.39
CA GLU A 34 -14.18 4.81 1.50
C GLU A 34 -14.75 3.64 2.28
N SER A 35 -14.16 2.45 2.17
CA SER A 35 -14.60 1.27 2.91
C SER A 35 -14.11 1.25 4.36
N GLY A 36 -13.26 2.18 4.76
CA GLY A 36 -12.70 2.24 6.11
C GLY A 36 -11.48 1.35 6.33
N VAL A 37 -11.03 0.62 5.31
CA VAL A 37 -9.85 -0.24 5.41
C VAL A 37 -8.56 0.59 5.45
N LEU A 38 -8.46 1.62 4.62
CA LEU A 38 -7.33 2.55 4.63
C LEU A 38 -7.67 3.72 5.54
N SER A 39 -7.02 3.79 6.72
CA SER A 39 -7.24 4.86 7.68
C SER A 39 -6.40 6.08 7.40
N ASN A 40 -5.16 5.88 6.96
CA ASN A 40 -4.22 6.96 6.67
C ASN A 40 -3.28 6.56 5.54
N ALA A 41 -2.79 7.55 4.81
CA ALA A 41 -1.80 7.35 3.77
C ALA A 41 -0.84 8.54 3.75
N TRP A 42 0.43 8.27 3.54
CA TRP A 42 1.47 9.29 3.49
C TRP A 42 2.34 9.12 2.26
N THR A 43 2.84 10.23 1.74
CA THR A 43 3.90 10.24 0.75
C THR A 43 5.21 10.50 1.48
N PRO A 44 6.16 9.56 1.47
CA PRO A 44 7.48 9.83 2.07
C PRO A 44 8.26 10.85 1.23
N GLY A 45 9.37 11.35 1.77
CA GLY A 45 10.22 12.31 1.06
C GLY A 45 10.99 11.73 -0.12
N ARG A 46 10.62 10.55 -0.59
CA ARG A 46 11.16 9.81 -1.74
C ARG A 46 10.01 9.03 -2.38
N PRO A 47 10.18 8.49 -3.62
CA PRO A 47 9.11 7.75 -4.27
C PRO A 47 8.60 6.58 -3.42
N GLY A 48 7.29 6.39 -3.44
CA GLY A 48 6.62 5.34 -2.70
C GLY A 48 5.41 5.85 -1.94
N ALA A 49 4.89 5.01 -1.05
CA ALA A 49 3.76 5.35 -0.21
C ALA A 49 3.84 4.59 1.11
N VAL A 50 3.28 5.18 2.15
CA VAL A 50 3.12 4.54 3.44
C VAL A 50 1.64 4.53 3.76
N LEU A 51 1.08 3.35 4.01
CA LEU A 51 -0.34 3.16 4.22
C LEU A 51 -0.59 2.59 5.61
N MET A 52 -1.67 3.04 6.27
CA MET A 52 -2.16 2.41 7.48
C MET A 52 -3.46 1.68 7.18
N LEU A 53 -3.47 0.36 7.37
CA LEU A 53 -4.65 -0.46 7.16
C LEU A 53 -5.26 -0.88 8.49
N GLU A 54 -6.60 -0.85 8.54
CA GLU A 54 -7.39 -1.39 9.63
C GLU A 54 -8.04 -2.68 9.13
N VAL A 55 -7.50 -3.81 9.55
CA VAL A 55 -7.93 -5.14 9.10
C VAL A 55 -7.95 -6.13 10.26
N GLY A 56 -8.52 -7.31 10.03
CA GLY A 56 -8.63 -8.34 11.05
C GLY A 56 -7.35 -9.14 11.25
N THR A 57 -6.57 -9.33 10.18
CA THR A 57 -5.36 -10.17 10.22
C THR A 57 -4.26 -9.59 9.35
N GLU A 58 -3.03 -10.03 9.62
CA GLU A 58 -1.87 -9.69 8.77
C GLU A 58 -2.03 -10.24 7.35
N ASP A 59 -2.62 -11.44 7.21
CA ASP A 59 -2.86 -12.04 5.90
C ASP A 59 -3.82 -11.20 5.06
N ASP A 60 -4.85 -10.61 5.69
CA ASP A 60 -5.76 -9.70 5.00
C ASP A 60 -5.01 -8.50 4.45
N ALA A 61 -4.12 -7.90 5.25
CA ALA A 61 -3.31 -6.77 4.82
C ALA A 61 -2.39 -7.14 3.66
N ALA A 62 -1.75 -8.32 3.73
CA ALA A 62 -0.87 -8.80 2.68
C ALA A 62 -1.62 -9.00 1.36
N ALA A 63 -2.84 -9.55 1.43
CA ALA A 63 -3.68 -9.76 0.24
C ALA A 63 -4.11 -8.42 -0.38
N ILE A 64 -4.51 -7.46 0.44
CA ILE A 64 -4.88 -6.11 -0.02
C ILE A 64 -3.69 -5.42 -0.69
N ALA A 65 -2.52 -5.48 -0.05
CA ALA A 65 -1.31 -4.86 -0.59
C ALA A 65 -0.90 -5.49 -1.93
N ALA A 66 -0.95 -6.82 -2.04
CA ALA A 66 -0.60 -7.53 -3.26
C ALA A 66 -1.58 -7.24 -4.42
N ALA A 67 -2.82 -6.90 -4.11
CA ALA A 67 -3.85 -6.60 -5.11
C ALA A 67 -3.80 -5.17 -5.63
N LEU A 68 -3.01 -4.28 -5.03
CA LEU A 68 -2.85 -2.92 -5.56
C LEU A 68 -2.32 -2.99 -7.00
N PRO A 69 -2.85 -2.18 -7.93
CA PRO A 69 -2.47 -2.29 -9.35
C PRO A 69 -0.97 -2.25 -9.61
N LEU A 70 -0.23 -1.37 -8.94
CA LEU A 70 1.23 -1.30 -9.11
C LEU A 70 1.93 -2.54 -8.55
N ALA A 71 1.44 -3.07 -7.44
CA ALA A 71 2.01 -4.29 -6.83
C ALA A 71 1.71 -5.52 -7.70
N ALA A 72 0.48 -5.64 -8.18
CA ALA A 72 0.07 -6.75 -9.05
C ALA A 72 0.87 -6.75 -10.37
N ALA A 73 1.26 -5.58 -10.86
CA ALA A 73 2.09 -5.44 -12.05
C ALA A 73 3.59 -5.64 -11.78
N GLY A 74 3.98 -5.85 -10.53
CA GLY A 74 5.39 -6.03 -10.17
C GLY A 74 6.21 -4.76 -10.19
N LEU A 75 5.56 -3.58 -10.15
CA LEU A 75 6.23 -2.28 -10.25
C LEU A 75 6.54 -1.66 -8.90
N ILE A 76 5.94 -2.16 -7.83
CA ILE A 76 6.30 -1.82 -6.45
C ILE A 76 6.42 -3.10 -5.63
N THR A 77 7.23 -3.02 -4.59
CA THR A 77 7.25 -4.01 -3.52
C THR A 77 6.49 -3.47 -2.33
N THR A 78 5.89 -4.35 -1.54
CA THR A 78 5.17 -3.97 -0.34
C THR A 78 5.76 -4.70 0.86
N GLU A 79 5.93 -3.96 1.95
CA GLU A 79 6.34 -4.52 3.23
C GLU A 79 5.18 -4.34 4.21
N VAL A 80 4.74 -5.43 4.81
CA VAL A 80 3.58 -5.44 5.72
C VAL A 80 4.11 -5.54 7.14
N ILE A 81 3.79 -4.55 7.97
CA ILE A 81 4.32 -4.41 9.33
C ILE A 81 3.15 -4.29 10.31
N PRO A 82 2.79 -5.38 11.01
CA PRO A 82 1.79 -5.28 12.08
C PRO A 82 2.29 -4.36 13.19
N LEU A 83 1.40 -3.52 13.70
CA LEU A 83 1.72 -2.58 14.77
C LEU A 83 0.99 -2.97 16.04
N HIS A 84 1.72 -2.97 17.14
CA HIS A 84 1.15 -3.22 18.46
C HIS A 84 1.51 -2.04 19.34
N PRO A 85 0.53 -1.52 20.13
CA PRO A 85 0.84 -0.43 21.06
C PRO A 85 1.93 -0.84 22.05
N MET A 86 2.84 0.09 22.32
CA MET A 86 3.81 -0.11 23.39
C MET A 86 3.17 0.29 24.71
N ASP A 87 3.44 -0.47 25.74
CA ASP A 87 3.05 -0.15 27.11
C ASP A 87 4.14 0.73 27.74
N LEU A 88 3.89 2.04 27.69
CA LEU A 88 4.87 3.03 28.15
C LEU A 88 4.45 3.68 29.45
#